data_a25e39aef1310c5653908bb33b2a28f7
#
_entry.id   a25e39aef1310c5653908bb33b2a28f7
#
_cell.length_a   1.000
_cell.length_b   1.000
_cell.length_c   1.000
_cell.angle_alpha   90.00
_cell.angle_beta   90.00
_cell.angle_gamma   90.00
#
_symmetry.space_group_name_H-M   'P 1'
#
loop_
_entity.id
_entity.type
_entity.pdbx_description
1 polymer ?
#
loop_
_entity_poly.entity_id
_entity_poly.type
_entity_poly.pdbx_seq_one_letter_code
_entity_poly.pdbx_strand_id
1 'polypeptide(L)'
;DQSSILSNKFGLSAYPSCVVDMRGKMGLSENYDVMRSVFNESLDNYPAHCGVGIQSQYDGQATVTVKVKSEKDAEYRLILYAVEDGLKYQQNDGGIYRDYTHNHVVRKLLSASVDGDKLGQIAAGMEKGIEYTVIMDEGWKAENISFYALVTDKNGYVNNLAVCKAINGDTDYEYVND
;
A
#
# COMPACT_ATOMS: atom_id res chain seq x y z
N ASP A 1 0.74 13.66 11.13
CA ASP A 1 -0.19 12.52 11.29
C ASP A 1 -0.48 11.94 9.91
N GLN A 2 -0.23 10.62 9.73
CA GLN A 2 -0.39 9.95 8.43
C GLN A 2 -1.85 9.91 7.97
N SER A 3 -2.79 9.84 8.91
CA SER A 3 -4.22 9.81 8.59
C SER A 3 -4.69 11.13 7.96
N SER A 4 -4.19 12.26 8.44
CA SER A 4 -4.54 13.58 7.89
C SER A 4 -4.01 13.76 6.47
N ILE A 5 -2.84 13.21 6.15
CA ILE A 5 -2.26 13.27 4.81
C ILE A 5 -3.15 12.52 3.81
N LEU A 6 -3.55 11.29 4.13
CA LEU A 6 -4.43 10.48 3.29
C LEU A 6 -5.84 11.07 3.19
N SER A 7 -6.39 11.54 4.31
CA SER A 7 -7.71 12.20 4.34
C SER A 7 -7.74 13.43 3.44
N ASN A 8 -6.71 14.26 3.48
CA ASN A 8 -6.60 15.44 2.62
C ASN A 8 -6.46 15.06 1.14
N LYS A 9 -5.59 14.06 0.82
CA LYS A 9 -5.41 13.59 -0.57
C LYS A 9 -6.74 13.16 -1.19
N PHE A 10 -7.55 12.40 -0.45
CA PHE A 10 -8.80 11.85 -0.96
C PHE A 10 -10.05 12.68 -0.58
N GLY A 11 -9.88 13.81 0.10
CA GLY A 11 -10.99 14.66 0.54
C GLY A 11 -11.99 13.92 1.43
N LEU A 12 -11.48 13.10 2.36
CA LEU A 12 -12.32 12.34 3.30
C LEU A 12 -12.82 13.28 4.40
N SER A 13 -14.12 13.35 4.57
CA SER A 13 -14.79 14.22 5.56
C SER A 13 -15.57 13.45 6.63
N ALA A 14 -15.70 12.14 6.47
CA ALA A 14 -16.42 11.27 7.39
C ALA A 14 -15.73 9.91 7.51
N TYR A 15 -15.94 9.24 8.64
CA TYR A 15 -15.40 7.91 8.93
C TYR A 15 -16.51 6.98 9.43
N PRO A 16 -16.47 5.70 9.06
CA PRO A 16 -15.49 5.04 8.23
C PRO A 16 -15.64 5.38 6.73
N SER A 17 -14.51 5.45 6.00
CA SER A 17 -14.47 5.65 4.55
C SER A 17 -13.46 4.71 3.92
N CYS A 18 -13.66 4.34 2.67
CA CYS A 18 -12.77 3.50 1.88
C CYS A 18 -12.39 4.20 0.57
N VAL A 19 -11.17 3.95 0.11
CA VAL A 19 -10.68 4.35 -1.22
C VAL A 19 -10.14 3.11 -1.91
N VAL A 20 -10.72 2.76 -3.07
CA VAL A 20 -10.31 1.60 -3.86
C VAL A 20 -9.32 2.06 -4.94
N ASP A 21 -8.15 1.44 -4.99
CA ASP A 21 -7.07 1.66 -5.97
C ASP A 21 -6.72 3.13 -6.23
N MET A 22 -6.93 3.98 -5.20
CA MET A 22 -6.77 5.43 -5.30
C MET A 22 -7.63 6.09 -6.40
N ARG A 23 -8.65 5.40 -6.93
CA ARG A 23 -9.50 5.88 -8.03
C ARG A 23 -10.73 6.63 -7.55
N GLY A 24 -11.38 6.09 -6.55
CA GLY A 24 -12.62 6.66 -6.03
C GLY A 24 -12.80 6.43 -4.54
N LYS A 25 -13.46 7.36 -3.87
CA LYS A 25 -13.83 7.21 -2.47
C LYS A 25 -15.26 6.71 -2.36
N MET A 26 -15.49 5.86 -1.37
CA MET A 26 -16.83 5.44 -0.98
C MET A 26 -16.95 5.47 0.54
N GLY A 27 -18.14 5.83 1.06
CA GLY A 27 -18.46 5.55 2.44
C GLY A 27 -18.56 4.04 2.63
N LEU A 28 -18.13 3.54 3.77
CA LEU A 28 -18.40 2.16 4.11
C LEU A 28 -19.91 2.01 4.28
N SER A 29 -20.51 1.21 3.41
CA SER A 29 -21.92 0.83 3.47
C SER A 29 -22.01 -0.56 4.09
N GLU A 30 -23.05 -0.83 4.87
CA GLU A 30 -23.40 -2.18 5.30
C GLU A 30 -23.81 -3.07 4.11
N ASN A 31 -24.01 -2.48 2.94
CA ASN A 31 -24.35 -3.19 1.72
C ASN A 31 -23.10 -3.77 1.07
N TYR A 32 -22.83 -5.03 1.39
CA TYR A 32 -21.70 -5.80 0.87
C TYR A 32 -21.68 -5.91 -0.67
N ASP A 33 -22.84 -5.92 -1.32
CA ASP A 33 -22.94 -6.02 -2.77
C ASP A 33 -22.45 -4.75 -3.48
N VAL A 34 -22.67 -3.56 -2.89
CA VAL A 34 -22.13 -2.32 -3.41
C VAL A 34 -20.61 -2.30 -3.32
N MET A 35 -20.06 -2.73 -2.18
CA MET A 35 -18.60 -2.82 -2.01
C MET A 35 -17.99 -3.80 -3.01
N ARG A 36 -18.57 -4.98 -3.14
CA ARG A 36 -18.13 -6.01 -4.11
C ARG A 36 -18.18 -5.47 -5.54
N SER A 37 -19.23 -4.74 -5.91
CA SER A 37 -19.35 -4.16 -7.26
C SER A 37 -18.19 -3.19 -7.57
N VAL A 38 -17.82 -2.33 -6.62
CA VAL A 38 -16.70 -1.38 -6.80
C VAL A 38 -15.38 -2.11 -6.96
N PHE A 39 -15.12 -3.18 -6.19
CA PHE A 39 -13.93 -3.99 -6.34
C PHE A 39 -13.89 -4.71 -7.70
N ASN A 40 -14.98 -5.35 -8.10
CA ASN A 40 -15.08 -6.03 -9.39
C ASN A 40 -14.89 -5.04 -10.54
N GLU A 41 -15.51 -3.86 -10.46
CA GLU A 41 -15.31 -2.80 -11.47
C GLU A 41 -13.85 -2.40 -11.60
N SER A 42 -13.12 -2.29 -10.49
CA SER A 42 -11.69 -1.98 -10.51
C SER A 42 -10.89 -3.09 -11.19
N LEU A 43 -11.14 -4.34 -10.84
CA LEU A 43 -10.45 -5.50 -11.42
C LEU A 43 -10.73 -5.66 -12.93
N ASP A 44 -12.00 -5.53 -13.33
CA ASP A 44 -12.42 -5.77 -14.70
C ASP A 44 -11.99 -4.66 -15.67
N ASN A 45 -12.02 -3.39 -15.22
CA ASN A 45 -11.77 -2.25 -16.09
C ASN A 45 -10.33 -1.70 -16.01
N TYR A 46 -9.58 -2.07 -14.97
CA TYR A 46 -8.25 -1.52 -14.72
C TYR A 46 -7.24 -2.63 -14.37
N PRO A 47 -7.00 -3.59 -15.26
CA PRO A 47 -6.08 -4.69 -15.02
C PRO A 47 -4.65 -4.17 -14.77
N ALA A 48 -3.90 -4.91 -13.98
CA ALA A 48 -2.49 -4.65 -13.77
C ALA A 48 -1.70 -4.79 -15.08
N HIS A 49 -0.70 -3.93 -15.25
CA HIS A 49 0.19 -3.94 -16.41
C HIS A 49 1.66 -3.95 -15.99
N CYS A 50 1.93 -4.16 -14.72
CA CYS A 50 3.28 -4.34 -14.21
C CYS A 50 3.31 -5.41 -13.13
N GLY A 51 4.39 -6.17 -13.07
CA GLY A 51 4.73 -7.00 -11.92
C GLY A 51 5.48 -6.17 -10.88
N VAL A 52 5.25 -6.45 -9.61
CA VAL A 52 5.93 -5.79 -8.48
C VAL A 52 6.59 -6.87 -7.63
N GLY A 53 7.92 -6.80 -7.49
CA GLY A 53 8.69 -7.61 -6.55
C GLY A 53 9.17 -6.77 -5.39
N ILE A 54 9.16 -7.31 -4.19
CA ILE A 54 9.61 -6.62 -2.98
C ILE A 54 10.41 -7.57 -2.08
N GLN A 55 11.55 -7.09 -1.60
CA GLN A 55 12.46 -7.81 -0.73
C GLN A 55 12.84 -6.95 0.47
N SER A 56 12.96 -7.54 1.64
CA SER A 56 13.45 -6.87 2.84
C SER A 56 14.51 -7.70 3.55
N GLN A 57 15.62 -7.07 3.91
CA GLN A 57 16.66 -7.61 4.78
C GLN A 57 16.70 -6.76 6.05
N TYR A 58 16.72 -7.40 7.23
CA TYR A 58 16.67 -6.74 8.52
C TYR A 58 17.84 -7.16 9.42
N ASP A 59 18.65 -6.18 9.84
CA ASP A 59 19.77 -6.33 10.78
C ASP A 59 19.82 -5.16 11.79
N GLY A 60 18.68 -4.80 12.38
CA GLY A 60 18.52 -3.62 13.22
C GLY A 60 17.92 -2.41 12.47
N GLN A 61 18.10 -2.36 11.17
CA GLN A 61 17.35 -1.53 10.22
C GLN A 61 16.91 -2.39 9.04
N ALA A 62 15.87 -2.00 8.32
CA ALA A 62 15.45 -2.73 7.13
C ALA A 62 16.01 -2.06 5.87
N THR A 63 16.60 -2.87 4.98
CA THR A 63 16.86 -2.49 3.60
C THR A 63 15.76 -3.10 2.75
N VAL A 64 14.94 -2.26 2.11
CA VAL A 64 13.77 -2.67 1.31
C VAL A 64 14.04 -2.35 -0.15
N THR A 65 14.13 -3.39 -0.99
CA THR A 65 14.29 -3.25 -2.43
C THR A 65 12.97 -3.55 -3.12
N VAL A 66 12.46 -2.61 -3.90
CA VAL A 66 11.26 -2.81 -4.71
C VAL A 66 11.64 -2.74 -6.19
N LYS A 67 11.16 -3.71 -6.96
CA LYS A 67 11.38 -3.80 -8.40
C LYS A 67 10.04 -3.82 -9.13
N VAL A 68 9.97 -3.12 -10.25
CA VAL A 68 8.78 -3.02 -11.08
C VAL A 68 9.15 -3.38 -12.51
N LYS A 69 8.53 -4.43 -13.04
CA LYS A 69 8.68 -4.87 -14.43
C LYS A 69 7.41 -4.55 -15.19
N SER A 70 7.53 -3.82 -16.29
CA SER A 70 6.38 -3.37 -17.07
C SER A 70 6.08 -4.30 -18.24
N GLU A 71 4.79 -4.56 -18.52
CA GLU A 71 4.34 -5.31 -19.69
C GLU A 71 4.21 -4.42 -20.94
N LYS A 72 4.08 -3.11 -20.75
CA LYS A 72 3.96 -2.13 -21.83
C LYS A 72 4.73 -0.84 -21.52
N ASP A 73 4.95 0.01 -22.50
CA ASP A 73 5.54 1.32 -22.27
C ASP A 73 4.61 2.16 -21.39
N ALA A 74 5.04 2.46 -20.15
CA ALA A 74 4.24 3.23 -19.22
C ALA A 74 5.09 4.01 -18.22
N GLU A 75 4.52 5.05 -17.62
CA GLU A 75 5.12 5.83 -16.54
C GLU A 75 4.54 5.40 -15.21
N TYR A 76 5.43 5.15 -14.24
CA TYR A 76 5.06 4.68 -12.91
C TYR A 76 5.67 5.51 -11.79
N ARG A 77 5.01 5.42 -10.64
CA ARG A 77 5.49 5.90 -9.35
C ARG A 77 5.34 4.79 -8.32
N LEU A 78 6.16 4.85 -7.27
CA LEU A 78 6.18 3.86 -6.19
C LEU A 78 5.85 4.52 -4.87
N ILE A 79 4.81 4.04 -4.19
CA ILE A 79 4.46 4.42 -2.83
C ILE A 79 4.83 3.25 -1.93
N LEU A 80 5.61 3.50 -0.89
CA LEU A 80 5.99 2.48 0.09
C LEU A 80 5.48 2.87 1.47
N TYR A 81 4.76 1.95 2.12
CA TYR A 81 4.28 2.07 3.49
C TYR A 81 4.89 1.01 4.39
N ALA A 82 5.19 1.40 5.65
CA ALA A 82 5.33 0.46 6.76
C ALA A 82 3.97 0.29 7.44
N VAL A 83 3.55 -0.95 7.61
CA VAL A 83 2.25 -1.34 8.15
C VAL A 83 2.46 -2.33 9.29
N GLU A 84 1.79 -2.16 10.43
CA GLU A 84 1.93 -3.02 11.62
C GLU A 84 0.63 -3.71 11.98
N ASP A 85 0.75 -4.98 12.34
CA ASP A 85 -0.33 -5.81 12.85
C ASP A 85 -0.25 -5.98 14.36
N GLY A 86 -1.36 -6.39 14.99
CA GLY A 86 -1.39 -6.80 16.40
C GLY A 86 -1.33 -5.66 17.39
N LEU A 87 -1.63 -4.43 17.00
CA LEU A 87 -1.66 -3.27 17.91
C LEU A 87 -2.89 -3.33 18.82
N LYS A 88 -2.65 -3.32 20.13
CA LYS A 88 -3.71 -3.39 21.14
C LYS A 88 -4.03 -2.00 21.69
N TYR A 89 -5.20 -1.50 21.35
CA TYR A 89 -5.73 -0.22 21.84
C TYR A 89 -7.23 -0.34 22.09
N GLN A 90 -7.76 0.60 22.87
CA GLN A 90 -9.19 0.70 23.06
C GLN A 90 -9.85 1.34 21.82
N GLN A 91 -10.93 0.75 21.36
CA GLN A 91 -11.80 1.28 20.33
C GLN A 91 -13.13 1.74 20.91
N ASN A 92 -13.59 2.90 20.50
CA ASN A 92 -14.91 3.40 20.85
C ASN A 92 -15.95 2.74 19.92
N ASP A 93 -16.85 1.95 20.52
CA ASP A 93 -17.96 1.29 19.86
C ASP A 93 -19.27 1.86 20.40
N GLY A 94 -19.78 2.91 19.76
CA GLY A 94 -21.02 3.58 20.15
C GLY A 94 -21.02 4.19 21.56
N GLY A 95 -19.88 4.71 22.03
CA GLY A 95 -19.69 5.27 23.36
C GLY A 95 -19.14 4.28 24.40
N ILE A 96 -18.98 3.00 24.06
CA ILE A 96 -18.39 1.98 24.90
C ILE A 96 -16.96 1.69 24.41
N TYR A 97 -15.98 1.88 25.29
CA TYR A 97 -14.58 1.56 24.98
C TYR A 97 -14.32 0.07 25.22
N ARG A 98 -13.80 -0.60 24.20
CA ARG A 98 -13.45 -2.03 24.24
C ARG A 98 -12.01 -2.22 23.82
N ASP A 99 -11.32 -3.18 24.43
CA ASP A 99 -9.99 -3.61 23.96
C ASP A 99 -10.13 -4.23 22.57
N TYR A 100 -9.33 -3.73 21.64
CA TYR A 100 -9.35 -4.19 20.26
C TYR A 100 -7.93 -4.42 19.75
N THR A 101 -7.76 -5.45 18.91
CA THR A 101 -6.49 -5.69 18.20
C THR A 101 -6.62 -5.14 16.79
N HIS A 102 -5.87 -4.07 16.52
CA HIS A 102 -5.82 -3.43 15.23
C HIS A 102 -4.76 -4.09 14.36
N ASN A 103 -5.13 -4.45 13.14
CA ASN A 103 -4.25 -4.98 12.11
C ASN A 103 -4.22 -4.02 10.91
N HIS A 104 -3.19 -4.14 10.06
CA HIS A 104 -2.98 -3.33 8.87
C HIS A 104 -2.91 -1.82 9.17
N VAL A 105 -2.31 -1.46 10.29
CA VAL A 105 -2.17 -0.05 10.70
C VAL A 105 -0.97 0.58 9.98
N VAL A 106 -1.23 1.58 9.14
CA VAL A 106 -0.15 2.34 8.50
C VAL A 106 0.61 3.12 9.57
N ARG A 107 1.89 2.77 9.74
CA ARG A 107 2.80 3.42 10.71
C ARG A 107 3.53 4.58 10.07
N LYS A 108 3.97 4.42 8.80
CA LYS A 108 4.78 5.42 8.13
C LYS A 108 4.65 5.33 6.61
N LEU A 109 4.59 6.48 5.98
CA LEU A 109 4.87 6.63 4.56
C LEU A 109 6.39 6.72 4.41
N LEU A 110 6.98 5.82 3.62
CA LEU A 110 8.42 5.72 3.41
C LEU A 110 8.89 6.40 2.12
N SER A 111 8.02 6.48 1.10
CA SER A 111 8.25 7.31 -0.09
C SER A 111 8.20 8.80 0.25
N ALA A 112 8.84 9.65 -0.57
CA ALA A 112 9.00 11.08 -0.30
C ALA A 112 7.65 11.83 -0.21
N SER A 113 6.61 11.32 -0.82
CA SER A 113 5.25 11.89 -0.76
C SER A 113 4.17 10.84 -0.93
N VAL A 114 2.92 11.20 -0.64
CA VAL A 114 1.73 10.35 -0.88
C VAL A 114 1.45 10.09 -2.36
N ASP A 115 2.12 10.82 -3.25
CA ASP A 115 2.07 10.58 -4.70
C ASP A 115 3.17 9.60 -5.14
N GLY A 116 4.03 9.17 -4.22
CA GLY A 116 5.10 8.21 -4.44
C GLY A 116 6.35 8.81 -5.09
N ASP A 117 7.41 8.01 -5.11
CA ASP A 117 8.67 8.31 -5.78
C ASP A 117 8.59 7.99 -7.27
N LYS A 118 9.27 8.78 -8.10
CA LYS A 118 9.22 8.59 -9.56
C LYS A 118 10.08 7.41 -9.98
N LEU A 119 9.46 6.39 -10.59
CA LEU A 119 10.15 5.40 -11.41
C LEU A 119 10.35 5.92 -12.84
N GLY A 120 9.45 6.82 -13.28
CA GLY A 120 9.43 7.38 -14.64
C GLY A 120 8.98 6.35 -15.68
N GLN A 121 9.36 6.58 -16.94
CA GLN A 121 9.03 5.70 -18.04
C GLN A 121 9.76 4.36 -17.92
N ILE A 122 9.03 3.26 -18.01
CA ILE A 122 9.56 1.89 -18.12
C ILE A 122 9.04 1.32 -19.44
N ALA A 123 9.95 0.88 -20.30
CA ALA A 123 9.58 0.24 -21.57
C ALA A 123 9.05 -1.18 -21.35
N ALA A 124 8.28 -1.68 -22.32
CA ALA A 124 7.74 -3.04 -22.28
C ALA A 124 8.86 -4.09 -22.06
N GLY A 125 8.65 -5.00 -21.11
CA GLY A 125 9.60 -6.04 -20.71
C GLY A 125 10.77 -5.55 -19.84
N MET A 126 10.92 -4.24 -19.62
CA MET A 126 12.01 -3.68 -18.83
C MET A 126 11.63 -3.52 -17.36
N GLU A 127 12.66 -3.42 -16.53
CA GLU A 127 12.55 -3.32 -15.07
C GLU A 127 13.23 -2.06 -14.55
N LYS A 128 12.65 -1.47 -13.50
CA LYS A 128 13.29 -0.46 -12.64
C LYS A 128 13.01 -0.76 -11.17
N GLY A 129 13.88 -0.28 -10.29
CA GLY A 129 13.69 -0.44 -8.84
C GLY A 129 14.16 0.75 -8.03
N ILE A 130 13.73 0.77 -6.78
CA ILE A 130 14.17 1.72 -5.75
C ILE A 130 14.51 0.92 -4.49
N GLU A 131 15.57 1.33 -3.82
CA GLU A 131 15.97 0.81 -2.52
C GLU A 131 15.70 1.87 -1.44
N TYR A 132 15.16 1.41 -0.31
CA TYR A 132 14.87 2.24 0.86
C TYR A 132 15.61 1.69 2.08
N THR A 133 16.21 2.59 2.86
CA THR A 133 16.70 2.27 4.21
C THR A 133 15.65 2.71 5.21
N VAL A 134 15.15 1.78 6.01
CA VAL A 134 14.06 2.01 6.96
C VAL A 134 14.54 1.77 8.38
N ILE A 135 14.63 2.86 9.14
CA ILE A 135 14.89 2.80 10.57
C ILE A 135 13.55 2.60 11.26
N MET A 136 13.44 1.56 12.10
CA MET A 136 12.24 1.32 12.90
C MET A 136 12.11 2.40 13.97
N ASP A 137 10.95 3.04 14.02
CA ASP A 137 10.68 4.03 15.06
C ASP A 137 10.47 3.32 16.41
N GLU A 138 10.66 4.04 17.52
CA GLU A 138 10.48 3.51 18.87
C GLU A 138 9.07 2.91 19.05
N GLY A 139 9.01 1.73 19.64
CA GLY A 139 7.76 1.00 19.90
C GLY A 139 7.24 0.17 18.73
N TRP A 140 7.90 0.19 17.56
CA TRP A 140 7.57 -0.75 16.49
C TRP A 140 8.13 -2.15 16.78
N LYS A 141 7.36 -3.17 16.42
CA LYS A 141 7.80 -4.55 16.50
C LYS A 141 8.10 -5.08 15.10
N ALA A 142 9.39 -5.24 14.78
CA ALA A 142 9.82 -5.64 13.44
C ALA A 142 9.14 -6.93 12.94
N GLU A 143 8.86 -7.87 13.84
CA GLU A 143 8.15 -9.12 13.53
C GLU A 143 6.69 -8.90 13.10
N ASN A 144 6.09 -7.76 13.47
CA ASN A 144 4.72 -7.39 13.12
C ASN A 144 4.66 -6.41 11.94
N ILE A 145 5.81 -5.92 11.46
CA ILE A 145 5.86 -4.97 10.34
C ILE A 145 5.86 -5.72 9.00
N SER A 146 5.07 -5.18 8.09
CA SER A 146 5.10 -5.53 6.68
C SER A 146 5.28 -4.26 5.85
N PHE A 147 5.98 -4.38 4.71
CA PHE A 147 6.12 -3.31 3.74
C PHE A 147 5.14 -3.51 2.60
N TYR A 148 4.40 -2.46 2.27
CA TYR A 148 3.42 -2.42 1.20
C TYR A 148 3.93 -1.50 0.10
N ALA A 149 4.26 -2.07 -1.05
CA ALA A 149 4.71 -1.35 -2.23
C ALA A 149 3.57 -1.22 -3.22
N LEU A 150 3.01 -0.02 -3.36
CA LEU A 150 1.96 0.29 -4.31
C LEU A 150 2.58 0.98 -5.53
N VAL A 151 2.37 0.41 -6.70
CA VAL A 151 2.80 1.02 -7.96
C VAL A 151 1.61 1.73 -8.60
N THR A 152 1.76 3.03 -8.84
CA THR A 152 0.72 3.83 -9.48
C THR A 152 1.10 4.21 -10.91
N ASP A 153 0.06 4.40 -11.74
CA ASP A 153 0.18 4.92 -13.09
C ASP A 153 0.40 6.45 -13.10
N LYS A 154 0.51 7.04 -14.28
CA LYS A 154 0.67 8.49 -14.48
C LYS A 154 -0.47 9.34 -13.91
N ASN A 155 -1.65 8.76 -13.69
CA ASN A 155 -2.81 9.44 -13.12
C ASN A 155 -2.85 9.34 -11.59
N GLY A 156 -1.91 8.60 -10.98
CA GLY A 156 -1.85 8.37 -9.54
C GLY A 156 -2.78 7.24 -9.06
N TYR A 157 -3.29 6.41 -9.95
CA TYR A 157 -4.11 5.24 -9.62
C TYR A 157 -3.25 4.00 -9.44
N VAL A 158 -3.60 3.17 -8.46
CA VAL A 158 -2.88 1.91 -8.22
C VAL A 158 -3.03 1.01 -9.45
N ASN A 159 -1.90 0.54 -9.96
CA ASN A 159 -1.84 -0.44 -11.03
C ASN A 159 -1.58 -1.84 -10.49
N ASN A 160 -0.65 -1.98 -9.53
CA ASN A 160 -0.38 -3.24 -8.85
C ASN A 160 0.28 -2.97 -7.48
N LEU A 161 0.34 -3.98 -6.63
CA LEU A 161 1.00 -3.91 -5.34
C LEU A 161 1.69 -5.23 -4.99
N ALA A 162 2.71 -5.15 -4.13
CA ALA A 162 3.31 -6.31 -3.47
C ALA A 162 3.55 -6.03 -1.99
N VAL A 163 3.57 -7.08 -1.19
CA VAL A 163 3.77 -7.02 0.27
C VAL A 163 4.83 -8.01 0.69
N CYS A 164 5.75 -7.59 1.55
CA CYS A 164 6.65 -8.53 2.24
C CYS A 164 6.75 -8.22 3.73
N LYS A 165 7.20 -9.20 4.52
CA LYS A 165 7.52 -8.99 5.94
C LYS A 165 8.80 -8.17 6.06
N ALA A 166 8.92 -7.38 7.14
CA ALA A 166 10.13 -6.61 7.38
C ALA A 166 11.35 -7.50 7.64
N ILE A 167 11.16 -8.61 8.35
CA ILE A 167 12.24 -9.55 8.65
C ILE A 167 12.35 -10.57 7.52
N ASN A 168 13.38 -10.39 6.67
CA ASN A 168 13.76 -11.30 5.58
C ASN A 168 12.57 -11.70 4.68
N GLY A 169 11.68 -10.74 4.43
CA GLY A 169 10.56 -10.94 3.53
C GLY A 169 11.02 -10.89 2.08
N ASP A 170 10.42 -11.74 1.27
CA ASP A 170 10.67 -11.81 -0.17
C ASP A 170 9.36 -12.15 -0.88
N THR A 171 8.98 -11.33 -1.84
CA THR A 171 7.84 -11.56 -2.71
C THR A 171 8.28 -11.24 -4.13
N ASP A 172 8.35 -12.27 -4.96
CA ASP A 172 8.70 -12.14 -6.38
C ASP A 172 7.55 -11.46 -7.15
N TYR A 173 7.76 -11.21 -8.43
CA TYR A 173 6.76 -10.57 -9.27
C TYR A 173 5.46 -11.36 -9.27
N GLU A 174 4.42 -10.75 -8.71
CA GLU A 174 3.07 -11.25 -8.90
C GLU A 174 2.48 -10.60 -10.15
N TYR A 175 2.19 -11.41 -11.16
CA TYR A 175 1.40 -11.04 -12.33
C TYR A 175 -0.04 -11.50 -12.08
N VAL A 176 -0.97 -10.60 -12.26
CA VAL A 176 -2.40 -10.90 -12.05
C VAL A 176 -3.02 -11.66 -13.23
N ASN A 177 -2.28 -11.76 -14.33
CA ASN A 177 -2.72 -12.45 -15.55
C ASN A 177 -1.71 -13.54 -15.91
N ASP A 178 -1.94 -14.75 -15.42
CA ASP A 178 -1.52 -15.98 -16.05
C ASP A 178 -2.66 -16.50 -16.93
#